data_8461fdde1c7a588ee254e6c344938fbb
#
_entry.id   8461fdde1c7a588ee254e6c344938fbb
#
_cell.length_a   1.000
_cell.length_b   1.000
_cell.length_c   1.000
_cell.angle_alpha   90.00
_cell.angle_beta   90.00
_cell.angle_gamma   90.00
#
_symmetry.space_group_name_H-M   'P 1'
#
loop_
_entity.id
_entity.type
_entity.pdbx_description
1 polymer ?
#
loop_
_entity_poly.entity_id
_entity_poly.type
_entity_poly.pdbx_seq_one_letter_code
_entity_poly.pdbx_strand_id
1 'polypeptide(L)'
;MLLYYITDRSQFGGDEASRRKRLLEKIAEAAKCGVDFIQLREKDLSTHELELLARDAMRVVRENSQPFGNGRPATRVLINSRTDVAISCEADGVHLRSDDVTPDIVREVWRHGLTTGRAKKAIVSIACHTVSEVRVAAEKGGDFALFGPIFEKKQGQVLPAGLSQLKDACQQKIPIIALGGVSLENASRCLGVGAAGIAGIRIFQENKISQVVRQLRS
;
A
#
# COMPACT_ATOMS: atom_id res chain seq x y z
N MET A 1 13.60 6.25 0.73
CA MET A 1 12.31 6.17 0.01
C MET A 1 11.43 5.07 0.58
N LEU A 2 10.11 5.15 0.40
CA LEU A 2 9.12 4.14 0.81
C LEU A 2 8.82 3.17 -0.33
N LEU A 3 8.67 1.89 -0.01
CA LEU A 3 8.22 0.83 -0.91
C LEU A 3 6.86 0.34 -0.47
N TYR A 4 5.92 0.31 -1.41
CA TYR A 4 4.53 0.00 -1.13
C TYR A 4 4.02 -1.08 -2.09
N TYR A 5 3.90 -2.30 -1.59
CA TYR A 5 3.40 -3.44 -2.35
C TYR A 5 1.87 -3.52 -2.24
N ILE A 6 1.18 -3.50 -3.37
CA ILE A 6 -0.27 -3.72 -3.48
C ILE A 6 -0.49 -5.14 -3.97
N THR A 7 -1.31 -5.93 -3.26
CA THR A 7 -1.56 -7.32 -3.64
C THR A 7 -2.65 -7.43 -4.71
N ASP A 8 -2.55 -8.50 -5.48
CA ASP A 8 -3.57 -8.95 -6.44
C ASP A 8 -3.33 -10.44 -6.72
N ARG A 9 -3.98 -11.34 -5.92
CA ARG A 9 -3.75 -12.78 -6.05
C ARG A 9 -4.22 -13.35 -7.39
N SER A 10 -5.12 -12.65 -8.09
CA SER A 10 -5.62 -13.10 -9.40
C SER A 10 -4.52 -13.16 -10.46
N GLN A 11 -3.40 -12.46 -10.26
CA GLN A 11 -2.25 -12.48 -11.16
C GLN A 11 -1.38 -13.75 -11.00
N PHE A 12 -1.60 -14.54 -9.94
CA PHE A 12 -0.96 -15.84 -9.80
C PHE A 12 -1.77 -16.91 -10.51
N GLY A 13 -1.10 -17.81 -11.22
CA GLY A 13 -1.75 -18.94 -11.88
C GLY A 13 -2.19 -20.03 -10.88
N GLY A 14 -3.08 -20.91 -11.33
CA GLY A 14 -3.59 -22.04 -10.55
C GLY A 14 -4.98 -21.80 -9.95
N ASP A 15 -5.41 -22.74 -9.12
CA ASP A 15 -6.64 -22.65 -8.35
C ASP A 15 -6.54 -21.65 -7.18
N GLU A 16 -7.64 -21.42 -6.48
CA GLU A 16 -7.69 -20.44 -5.39
C GLU A 16 -6.72 -20.77 -4.24
N ALA A 17 -6.58 -22.03 -3.88
CA ALA A 17 -5.64 -22.45 -2.83
C ALA A 17 -4.19 -22.16 -3.21
N SER A 18 -3.82 -22.42 -4.46
CA SER A 18 -2.49 -22.12 -5.02
C SER A 18 -2.23 -20.62 -5.09
N ARG A 19 -3.22 -19.82 -5.52
CA ARG A 19 -3.12 -18.36 -5.58
C ARG A 19 -2.90 -17.77 -4.19
N ARG A 20 -3.69 -18.19 -3.20
CA ARG A 20 -3.58 -17.77 -1.80
C ARG A 20 -2.20 -18.12 -1.24
N LYS A 21 -1.72 -19.35 -1.45
CA LYS A 21 -0.40 -19.79 -1.01
C LYS A 21 0.71 -18.91 -1.59
N ARG A 22 0.71 -18.70 -2.92
CA ARG A 22 1.71 -17.85 -3.61
C ARG A 22 1.67 -16.41 -3.13
N LEU A 23 0.48 -15.87 -2.88
CA LEU A 23 0.34 -14.53 -2.31
C LEU A 23 1.02 -14.44 -0.93
N LEU A 24 0.75 -15.38 -0.02
CA LEU A 24 1.35 -15.39 1.31
C LEU A 24 2.88 -15.59 1.26
N GLU A 25 3.39 -16.42 0.35
CA GLU A 25 4.83 -16.55 0.09
C GLU A 25 5.43 -15.22 -0.39
N LYS A 26 4.74 -14.49 -1.28
CA LYS A 26 5.19 -13.18 -1.76
C LYS A 26 5.13 -12.11 -0.66
N ILE A 27 4.13 -12.15 0.22
CA ILE A 27 4.04 -11.29 1.42
C ILE A 27 5.20 -11.57 2.37
N ALA A 28 5.55 -12.85 2.59
CA ALA A 28 6.72 -13.24 3.42
C ALA A 28 8.03 -12.70 2.82
N GLU A 29 8.22 -12.84 1.50
CA GLU A 29 9.37 -12.30 0.80
C GLU A 29 9.46 -10.77 0.96
N ALA A 30 8.33 -10.06 0.81
CA ALA A 30 8.26 -8.61 0.95
C ALA A 30 8.64 -8.16 2.38
N ALA A 31 8.12 -8.85 3.40
CA ALA A 31 8.43 -8.58 4.79
C ALA A 31 9.92 -8.80 5.11
N LYS A 32 10.52 -9.91 4.67
CA LYS A 32 11.94 -10.20 4.84
C LYS A 32 12.85 -9.19 4.15
N CYS A 33 12.44 -8.72 2.96
CA CYS A 33 13.23 -7.76 2.18
C CYS A 33 13.05 -6.31 2.61
N GLY A 34 12.16 -6.03 3.56
CA GLY A 34 11.97 -4.68 4.10
C GLY A 34 11.14 -3.76 3.23
N VAL A 35 10.14 -4.27 2.56
CA VAL A 35 9.08 -3.45 1.97
C VAL A 35 8.36 -2.73 3.13
N ASP A 36 8.12 -1.42 3.01
CA ASP A 36 7.59 -0.64 4.14
C ASP A 36 6.11 -0.90 4.39
N PHE A 37 5.34 -1.04 3.30
CA PHE A 37 3.89 -1.25 3.37
C PHE A 37 3.44 -2.36 2.43
N ILE A 38 2.51 -3.16 2.90
CA ILE A 38 1.77 -4.13 2.08
C ILE A 38 0.29 -3.78 2.19
N GLN A 39 -0.33 -3.45 1.07
CA GLN A 39 -1.78 -3.25 0.97
C GLN A 39 -2.44 -4.55 0.52
N LEU A 40 -3.24 -5.15 1.39
CA LEU A 40 -4.06 -6.31 1.03
C LEU A 40 -5.29 -5.84 0.26
N ARG A 41 -5.32 -6.12 -1.05
CA ARG A 41 -6.33 -5.64 -1.99
C ARG A 41 -6.86 -6.75 -2.88
N GLU A 42 -7.77 -7.54 -2.33
CA GLU A 42 -8.41 -8.67 -2.99
C GLU A 42 -9.91 -8.35 -3.16
N LYS A 43 -10.28 -7.82 -4.33
CA LYS A 43 -11.59 -7.18 -4.57
C LYS A 43 -12.76 -8.14 -4.70
N ASP A 44 -12.47 -9.38 -5.02
CA ASP A 44 -13.44 -10.44 -5.33
C ASP A 44 -13.74 -11.35 -4.12
N LEU A 45 -13.03 -11.17 -3.01
CA LEU A 45 -13.29 -11.90 -1.78
C LEU A 45 -14.49 -11.34 -1.02
N SER A 46 -15.28 -12.25 -0.45
CA SER A 46 -16.26 -11.90 0.58
C SER A 46 -15.57 -11.33 1.81
N THR A 47 -16.32 -10.66 2.68
CA THR A 47 -15.79 -10.12 3.95
C THR A 47 -15.11 -11.19 4.79
N HIS A 48 -15.72 -12.34 4.92
CA HIS A 48 -15.21 -13.46 5.71
C HIS A 48 -13.88 -14.01 5.12
N GLU A 49 -13.83 -14.22 3.81
CA GLU A 49 -12.62 -14.69 3.13
C GLU A 49 -11.48 -13.68 3.23
N LEU A 50 -11.79 -12.39 3.08
CA LEU A 50 -10.81 -11.31 3.24
C LEU A 50 -10.27 -11.25 4.67
N GLU A 51 -11.14 -11.43 5.68
CA GLU A 51 -10.71 -11.47 7.08
C GLU A 51 -9.77 -12.64 7.36
N LEU A 52 -10.10 -13.83 6.88
CA LEU A 52 -9.22 -15.01 7.02
C LEU A 52 -7.87 -14.79 6.34
N LEU A 53 -7.87 -14.25 5.13
CA LEU A 53 -6.64 -13.96 4.41
C LEU A 53 -5.82 -12.85 5.11
N ALA A 54 -6.49 -11.83 5.65
CA ALA A 54 -5.84 -10.75 6.38
C ALA A 54 -5.16 -11.25 7.67
N ARG A 55 -5.81 -12.14 8.42
CA ARG A 55 -5.21 -12.79 9.61
C ARG A 55 -3.95 -13.59 9.25
N ASP A 56 -4.00 -14.37 8.16
CA ASP A 56 -2.83 -15.09 7.66
C ASP A 56 -1.71 -14.14 7.22
N ALA A 57 -2.03 -13.08 6.48
CA ALA A 57 -1.06 -12.08 6.05
C ALA A 57 -0.40 -11.38 7.25
N MET A 58 -1.18 -10.99 8.26
CA MET A 58 -0.66 -10.38 9.50
C MET A 58 0.29 -11.33 10.24
N ARG A 59 -0.08 -12.61 10.36
CA ARG A 59 0.78 -13.64 10.97
C ARG A 59 2.09 -13.77 10.19
N VAL A 60 2.01 -13.94 8.86
CA VAL A 60 3.19 -14.08 7.99
C VAL A 60 4.11 -12.87 8.07
N VAL A 61 3.58 -11.64 8.11
CA VAL A 61 4.39 -10.42 8.26
C VAL A 61 5.06 -10.37 9.63
N ARG A 62 4.36 -10.69 10.71
CA ARG A 62 4.93 -10.72 12.08
C ARG A 62 6.08 -11.72 12.20
N GLU A 63 5.96 -12.90 11.57
CA GLU A 63 6.99 -13.95 11.59
C GLU A 63 8.23 -13.60 10.74
N ASN A 64 8.08 -12.78 9.70
CA ASN A 64 9.13 -12.55 8.71
C ASN A 64 9.70 -11.13 8.71
N SER A 65 9.08 -10.17 9.39
CA SER A 65 9.55 -8.79 9.44
C SER A 65 10.20 -8.47 10.77
N GLN A 66 11.39 -7.88 10.71
CA GLN A 66 12.11 -7.36 11.88
C GLN A 66 12.35 -5.85 11.68
N PRO A 67 12.47 -5.06 12.74
CA PRO A 67 12.98 -3.70 12.61
C PRO A 67 14.35 -3.73 11.96
N PHE A 68 14.54 -2.92 10.94
CA PHE A 68 15.81 -2.87 10.21
C PHE A 68 16.83 -2.07 11.01
N GLY A 69 18.10 -2.53 11.00
CA GLY A 69 19.20 -1.96 11.81
C GLY A 69 19.52 -0.47 11.54
N ASN A 70 18.87 0.15 10.56
CA ASN A 70 18.95 1.58 10.22
C ASN A 70 17.81 2.43 10.81
N GLY A 71 17.10 1.94 11.83
CA GLY A 71 15.97 2.62 12.46
C GLY A 71 14.64 2.54 11.68
N ARG A 72 14.59 1.80 10.58
CA ARG A 72 13.35 1.59 9.82
C ARG A 72 12.42 0.65 10.57
N PRO A 73 11.12 0.98 10.67
CA PRO A 73 10.15 0.09 11.29
C PRO A 73 9.97 -1.20 10.47
N ALA A 74 9.47 -2.23 11.13
CA ALA A 74 9.04 -3.46 10.48
C ALA A 74 7.95 -3.17 9.41
N THR A 75 7.81 -4.08 8.44
CA THR A 75 6.76 -4.01 7.40
C THR A 75 5.37 -3.89 8.03
N ARG A 76 4.52 -3.04 7.47
CA ARG A 76 3.17 -2.77 7.94
C ARG A 76 2.13 -3.20 6.92
N VAL A 77 1.01 -3.73 7.41
CA VAL A 77 -0.10 -4.21 6.58
C VAL A 77 -1.27 -3.22 6.65
N LEU A 78 -1.75 -2.79 5.50
CA LEU A 78 -2.94 -1.96 5.35
C LEU A 78 -4.02 -2.75 4.60
N ILE A 79 -5.27 -2.66 5.05
CA ILE A 79 -6.39 -3.29 4.37
C ILE A 79 -7.05 -2.28 3.42
N ASN A 80 -7.36 -2.69 2.21
CA ASN A 80 -8.01 -1.83 1.23
C ASN A 80 -9.50 -1.60 1.59
N SER A 81 -9.91 -0.35 1.80
CA SER A 81 -11.30 0.13 2.01
C SER A 81 -12.07 -0.46 3.21
N ARG A 82 -11.62 -1.53 3.81
CA ARG A 82 -12.36 -2.30 4.83
C ARG A 82 -11.80 -2.04 6.22
N THR A 83 -12.20 -0.91 6.83
CA THR A 83 -11.81 -0.52 8.19
C THR A 83 -12.25 -1.54 9.24
N ASP A 84 -13.41 -2.13 9.08
CA ASP A 84 -13.94 -3.21 9.93
C ASP A 84 -13.02 -4.44 9.94
N VAL A 85 -12.61 -4.92 8.77
CA VAL A 85 -11.64 -6.03 8.65
C VAL A 85 -10.29 -5.65 9.22
N ALA A 86 -9.82 -4.44 8.96
CA ALA A 86 -8.52 -3.98 9.48
C ALA A 86 -8.50 -3.96 11.01
N ILE A 87 -9.58 -3.55 11.66
CA ILE A 87 -9.73 -3.58 13.12
C ILE A 87 -9.80 -5.03 13.62
N SER A 88 -10.62 -5.89 13.00
CA SER A 88 -10.84 -7.28 13.48
C SER A 88 -9.58 -8.13 13.39
N CYS A 89 -8.67 -7.88 12.45
CA CYS A 89 -7.37 -8.59 12.35
C CYS A 89 -6.18 -7.81 12.91
N GLU A 90 -6.42 -6.70 13.61
CA GLU A 90 -5.36 -5.85 14.20
C GLU A 90 -4.30 -5.42 13.17
N ALA A 91 -4.72 -5.08 11.95
CA ALA A 91 -3.84 -4.55 10.92
C ALA A 91 -3.21 -3.20 11.36
N ASP A 92 -2.23 -2.72 10.63
CA ASP A 92 -1.57 -1.44 10.93
C ASP A 92 -2.39 -0.23 10.50
N GLY A 93 -3.37 -0.41 9.60
CA GLY A 93 -4.23 0.65 9.12
C GLY A 93 -5.02 0.27 7.87
N VAL A 94 -5.42 1.29 7.12
CA VAL A 94 -6.24 1.13 5.91
C VAL A 94 -5.73 1.97 4.75
N HIS A 95 -6.03 1.51 3.55
CA HIS A 95 -5.94 2.30 2.33
C HIS A 95 -7.34 2.68 1.88
N LEU A 96 -7.63 3.97 1.79
CA LEU A 96 -8.91 4.52 1.37
C LEU A 96 -8.90 4.88 -0.12
N ARG A 97 -9.99 4.61 -0.79
CA ARG A 97 -10.27 5.19 -2.11
C ARG A 97 -10.76 6.63 -1.93
N SER A 98 -10.82 7.39 -3.01
CA SER A 98 -11.29 8.79 -2.99
C SER A 98 -12.76 8.93 -2.59
N ASP A 99 -13.56 7.87 -2.75
CA ASP A 99 -14.99 7.79 -2.43
C ASP A 99 -15.30 7.04 -1.11
N ASP A 100 -14.27 6.61 -0.37
CA ASP A 100 -14.42 5.99 0.96
C ASP A 100 -14.64 7.07 2.05
N VAL A 101 -14.91 6.62 3.28
CA VAL A 101 -14.97 7.51 4.45
C VAL A 101 -13.66 8.27 4.67
N THR A 102 -13.72 9.42 5.31
CA THR A 102 -12.54 10.27 5.52
C THR A 102 -11.61 9.74 6.63
N PRO A 103 -10.30 10.11 6.63
CA PRO A 103 -9.33 9.64 7.63
C PRO A 103 -9.69 9.93 9.08
N ASP A 104 -10.35 11.05 9.35
CA ASP A 104 -10.83 11.41 10.68
C ASP A 104 -11.89 10.42 11.20
N ILE A 105 -12.85 10.04 10.36
CA ILE A 105 -13.86 9.01 10.67
C ILE A 105 -13.19 7.66 10.93
N VAL A 106 -12.24 7.26 10.06
CA VAL A 106 -11.48 6.01 10.29
C VAL A 106 -10.81 6.02 11.66
N ARG A 107 -10.16 7.11 12.04
CA ARG A 107 -9.47 7.20 13.34
C ARG A 107 -10.41 7.21 14.52
N GLU A 108 -11.59 7.77 14.36
CA GLU A 108 -12.64 7.72 15.38
C GLU A 108 -13.12 6.29 15.61
N VAL A 109 -13.53 5.59 14.54
CA VAL A 109 -13.95 4.19 14.61
C VAL A 109 -12.84 3.28 15.12
N TRP A 110 -11.58 3.53 14.72
CA TRP A 110 -10.41 2.77 15.14
C TRP A 110 -10.19 2.84 16.66
N ARG A 111 -10.32 4.02 17.25
CA ARG A 111 -10.17 4.20 18.72
C ARG A 111 -11.19 3.41 19.52
N HIS A 112 -12.40 3.25 19.01
CA HIS A 112 -13.48 2.51 19.67
C HIS A 112 -13.48 1.02 19.35
N GLY A 113 -12.92 0.60 18.20
CA GLY A 113 -12.94 -0.79 17.73
C GLY A 113 -11.85 -1.69 18.30
N LEU A 114 -10.77 -1.12 18.86
CA LEU A 114 -9.67 -1.91 19.43
C LEU A 114 -9.99 -2.36 20.86
N THR A 115 -10.26 -3.65 21.04
CA THR A 115 -10.57 -4.28 22.33
C THR A 115 -9.34 -4.55 23.20
N THR A 116 -8.14 -4.48 22.64
CA THR A 116 -6.88 -4.95 23.28
C THR A 116 -6.14 -3.89 24.12
N GLY A 117 -6.71 -2.69 24.32
CA GLY A 117 -6.07 -1.61 25.12
C GLY A 117 -4.79 -1.02 24.48
N ARG A 118 -4.34 -1.51 23.34
CA ARG A 118 -3.24 -0.94 22.57
C ARG A 118 -3.78 0.12 21.61
N ALA A 119 -3.85 1.36 22.07
CA ALA A 119 -4.21 2.51 21.25
C ALA A 119 -3.15 2.83 20.18
N LYS A 120 -2.91 1.89 19.25
CA LYS A 120 -2.05 2.15 18.09
C LYS A 120 -2.85 3.02 17.12
N LYS A 121 -2.33 4.21 16.79
CA LYS A 121 -2.94 5.07 15.78
C LYS A 121 -2.97 4.35 14.43
N ALA A 122 -4.16 4.31 13.79
CA ALA A 122 -4.28 3.77 12.43
C ALA A 122 -3.42 4.56 11.45
N ILE A 123 -2.72 3.85 10.58
CA ILE A 123 -2.11 4.43 9.38
C ILE A 123 -3.19 4.52 8.32
N VAL A 124 -3.41 5.71 7.77
CA VAL A 124 -4.41 5.94 6.73
C VAL A 124 -3.73 6.47 5.48
N SER A 125 -3.66 5.63 4.45
CA SER A 125 -3.24 6.03 3.11
C SER A 125 -4.46 6.28 2.21
N ILE A 126 -4.33 7.18 1.22
CA ILE A 126 -5.46 7.59 0.39
C ILE A 126 -5.06 7.52 -1.09
N ALA A 127 -5.95 6.96 -1.93
CA ALA A 127 -5.80 7.05 -3.38
C ALA A 127 -6.17 8.45 -3.85
N CYS A 128 -5.31 9.06 -4.66
CA CYS A 128 -5.52 10.38 -5.24
C CYS A 128 -5.17 10.37 -6.73
N HIS A 129 -5.99 11.04 -7.53
CA HIS A 129 -5.84 11.14 -8.99
C HIS A 129 -5.58 12.57 -9.45
N THR A 130 -5.86 13.56 -8.59
CA THR A 130 -5.67 14.98 -8.84
C THR A 130 -4.94 15.65 -7.68
N VAL A 131 -4.28 16.78 -7.95
CA VAL A 131 -3.61 17.58 -6.90
C VAL A 131 -4.62 18.12 -5.88
N SER A 132 -5.86 18.39 -6.29
CA SER A 132 -6.92 18.81 -5.38
C SER A 132 -7.28 17.71 -4.39
N GLU A 133 -7.39 16.45 -4.83
CA GLU A 133 -7.61 15.31 -3.93
C GLU A 133 -6.48 15.13 -2.94
N VAL A 134 -5.22 15.33 -3.37
CA VAL A 134 -4.05 15.28 -2.46
C VAL A 134 -4.14 16.33 -1.36
N ARG A 135 -4.55 17.56 -1.72
CA ARG A 135 -4.75 18.64 -0.73
C ARG A 135 -5.82 18.27 0.29
N VAL A 136 -6.97 17.77 -0.19
CA VAL A 136 -8.06 17.32 0.70
C VAL A 136 -7.60 16.17 1.60
N ALA A 137 -6.84 15.20 1.05
CA ALA A 137 -6.27 14.09 1.82
C ALA A 137 -5.35 14.59 2.95
N ALA A 138 -4.54 15.60 2.69
CA ALA A 138 -3.69 16.24 3.69
C ALA A 138 -4.50 16.98 4.78
N GLU A 139 -5.50 17.77 4.37
CA GLU A 139 -6.39 18.51 5.26
C GLU A 139 -7.20 17.59 6.19
N LYS A 140 -7.63 16.44 5.68
CA LYS A 140 -8.36 15.41 6.43
C LYS A 140 -7.45 14.49 7.26
N GLY A 141 -6.15 14.73 7.26
CA GLY A 141 -5.19 14.06 8.12
C GLY A 141 -4.78 12.68 7.64
N GLY A 142 -4.75 12.41 6.34
CA GLY A 142 -4.08 11.25 5.78
C GLY A 142 -2.60 11.21 6.15
N ASP A 143 -2.03 10.01 6.30
CA ASP A 143 -0.60 9.87 6.62
C ASP A 143 0.26 9.93 5.36
N PHE A 144 -0.25 9.48 4.20
CA PHE A 144 0.35 9.64 2.87
C PHE A 144 -0.68 9.37 1.76
N ALA A 145 -0.40 9.86 0.56
CA ALA A 145 -1.24 9.65 -0.61
C ALA A 145 -0.55 8.77 -1.66
N LEU A 146 -1.32 7.83 -2.25
CA LEU A 146 -0.94 7.12 -3.45
C LEU A 146 -1.47 7.90 -4.66
N PHE A 147 -0.56 8.51 -5.43
CA PHE A 147 -0.91 9.38 -6.53
C PHE A 147 -0.68 8.69 -7.88
N GLY A 148 -1.69 8.66 -8.73
CA GLY A 148 -1.58 8.05 -10.05
C GLY A 148 -2.90 7.78 -10.78
N PRO A 149 -2.82 7.20 -12.00
CA PRO A 149 -1.63 6.60 -12.62
C PRO A 149 -0.64 7.64 -13.13
N ILE A 150 0.69 7.41 -12.91
CA ILE A 150 1.73 8.34 -13.39
C ILE A 150 2.08 8.09 -14.85
N PHE A 151 2.23 6.81 -15.25
CA PHE A 151 2.55 6.41 -16.61
C PHE A 151 1.42 5.58 -17.21
N GLU A 152 1.38 5.51 -18.54
CA GLU A 152 0.42 4.67 -19.23
C GLU A 152 0.48 3.20 -18.78
N LYS A 153 -0.69 2.61 -18.61
CA LYS A 153 -0.82 1.17 -18.47
C LYS A 153 -1.04 0.57 -19.87
N LYS A 154 -0.42 -0.57 -20.15
CA LYS A 154 -0.55 -1.29 -21.45
C LYS A 154 -1.99 -1.58 -21.90
N GLN A 155 -3.00 -1.34 -21.06
CA GLN A 155 -4.43 -1.58 -21.30
C GLN A 155 -5.33 -0.55 -20.60
N GLY A 156 -4.91 0.70 -20.44
CA GLY A 156 -5.61 1.66 -19.59
C GLY A 156 -6.46 2.67 -20.36
N GLN A 157 -7.74 2.80 -19.98
CA GLN A 157 -8.65 3.87 -20.44
C GLN A 157 -8.44 5.20 -19.69
N VAL A 158 -7.55 5.24 -18.69
CA VAL A 158 -7.32 6.43 -17.87
C VAL A 158 -6.03 7.11 -18.34
N LEU A 159 -6.15 8.38 -18.70
CA LEU A 159 -5.01 9.21 -19.06
C LEU A 159 -4.05 9.32 -17.85
N PRO A 160 -2.73 9.14 -18.07
CA PRO A 160 -1.75 9.27 -17.00
C PRO A 160 -1.62 10.72 -16.56
N ALA A 161 -1.47 10.95 -15.27
CA ALA A 161 -1.22 12.28 -14.70
C ALA A 161 0.15 12.84 -15.13
N GLY A 162 1.11 11.97 -15.36
CA GLY A 162 2.46 12.35 -15.75
C GLY A 162 3.29 12.93 -14.60
N LEU A 163 4.55 13.20 -14.91
CA LEU A 163 5.52 13.70 -13.94
C LEU A 163 5.26 15.15 -13.51
N SER A 164 4.64 15.97 -14.35
CA SER A 164 4.29 17.36 -13.99
C SER A 164 3.28 17.39 -12.87
N GLN A 165 2.15 16.68 -12.99
CA GLN A 165 1.15 16.64 -11.93
C GLN A 165 1.67 15.92 -10.66
N LEU A 166 2.54 14.91 -10.82
CA LEU A 166 3.22 14.30 -9.67
C LEU A 166 4.07 15.32 -8.92
N LYS A 167 4.84 16.16 -9.63
CA LYS A 167 5.62 17.24 -9.02
C LYS A 167 4.74 18.20 -8.24
N ASP A 168 3.60 18.63 -8.80
CA ASP A 168 2.64 19.53 -8.15
C ASP A 168 1.99 18.87 -6.91
N ALA A 169 1.67 17.58 -7.00
CA ALA A 169 1.20 16.78 -5.87
C ALA A 169 2.23 16.72 -4.74
N CYS A 170 3.52 16.57 -5.06
CA CYS A 170 4.60 16.54 -4.07
C CYS A 170 4.84 17.88 -3.34
N GLN A 171 4.27 18.99 -3.81
CA GLN A 171 4.29 20.27 -3.09
C GLN A 171 3.24 20.35 -1.97
N GLN A 172 2.33 19.37 -1.88
CA GLN A 172 1.33 19.35 -0.82
C GLN A 172 1.91 18.86 0.51
N LYS A 173 1.24 19.19 1.63
CA LYS A 173 1.71 18.86 3.00
C LYS A 173 1.42 17.39 3.40
N ILE A 174 1.68 16.46 2.50
CA ILE A 174 1.51 15.01 2.71
C ILE A 174 2.53 14.26 1.86
N PRO A 175 3.18 13.21 2.36
CA PRO A 175 4.08 12.37 1.54
C PRO A 175 3.33 11.71 0.38
N ILE A 176 3.91 11.77 -0.82
CA ILE A 176 3.34 11.20 -2.04
C ILE A 176 4.08 9.92 -2.44
N ILE A 177 3.33 8.85 -2.65
CA ILE A 177 3.84 7.59 -3.20
C ILE A 177 3.31 7.46 -4.64
N ALA A 178 4.23 7.37 -5.61
CA ALA A 178 3.87 7.30 -7.03
C ALA A 178 3.34 5.92 -7.39
N LEU A 179 2.20 5.86 -8.08
CA LEU A 179 1.49 4.64 -8.47
C LEU A 179 1.09 4.68 -9.96
N GLY A 180 1.07 3.51 -10.60
CA GLY A 180 0.51 3.30 -11.94
C GLY A 180 1.53 3.46 -13.06
N GLY A 181 1.81 2.35 -13.73
CA GLY A 181 2.81 2.25 -14.79
C GLY A 181 4.26 2.40 -14.31
N VAL A 182 4.50 2.45 -13.00
CA VAL A 182 5.84 2.53 -12.42
C VAL A 182 6.54 1.17 -12.55
N SER A 183 7.79 1.21 -13.03
CA SER A 183 8.69 0.07 -13.20
C SER A 183 10.07 0.38 -12.62
N LEU A 184 10.98 -0.59 -12.62
CA LEU A 184 12.36 -0.39 -12.15
C LEU A 184 13.11 0.65 -13.00
N GLU A 185 12.79 0.74 -14.29
CA GLU A 185 13.46 1.63 -15.26
C GLU A 185 13.02 3.10 -15.10
N ASN A 186 11.78 3.34 -14.63
CA ASN A 186 11.22 4.69 -14.58
C ASN A 186 10.99 5.24 -13.17
N ALA A 187 11.19 4.42 -12.13
CA ALA A 187 10.97 4.79 -10.73
C ALA A 187 11.79 6.02 -10.31
N SER A 188 13.05 6.10 -10.76
CA SER A 188 13.95 7.24 -10.47
C SER A 188 13.38 8.58 -10.93
N ARG A 189 12.61 8.59 -12.01
CA ARG A 189 11.94 9.81 -12.52
C ARG A 189 10.88 10.32 -11.55
N CYS A 190 10.13 9.40 -10.90
CA CYS A 190 9.15 9.78 -9.87
C CYS A 190 9.83 10.35 -8.63
N LEU A 191 10.92 9.72 -8.19
CA LEU A 191 11.70 10.18 -7.04
C LEU A 191 12.35 11.53 -7.31
N GLY A 192 12.87 11.75 -8.53
CA GLY A 192 13.50 12.99 -8.94
C GLY A 192 12.56 14.21 -8.94
N VAL A 193 11.24 14.01 -9.02
CA VAL A 193 10.25 15.11 -8.90
C VAL A 193 9.66 15.23 -7.49
N GLY A 194 10.16 14.48 -6.51
CA GLY A 194 9.81 14.64 -5.09
C GLY A 194 8.93 13.54 -4.50
N ALA A 195 8.62 12.45 -5.23
CA ALA A 195 7.86 11.34 -4.64
C ALA A 195 8.62 10.72 -3.46
N ALA A 196 7.94 10.51 -2.34
CA ALA A 196 8.49 9.89 -1.13
C ALA A 196 8.73 8.38 -1.30
N GLY A 197 8.08 7.77 -2.31
CA GLY A 197 8.19 6.35 -2.57
C GLY A 197 7.44 5.88 -3.82
N ILE A 198 7.46 4.57 -4.01
CA ILE A 198 6.90 3.87 -5.16
C ILE A 198 5.90 2.82 -4.69
N ALA A 199 4.73 2.77 -5.34
CA ALA A 199 3.73 1.74 -5.15
C ALA A 199 3.49 0.93 -6.43
N GLY A 200 3.16 -0.34 -6.28
CA GLY A 200 2.77 -1.16 -7.41
C GLY A 200 2.36 -2.58 -7.06
N ILE A 201 1.79 -3.26 -8.05
CA ILE A 201 1.47 -4.68 -8.01
C ILE A 201 2.59 -5.44 -8.72
N ARG A 202 2.67 -5.31 -10.04
CA ARG A 202 3.55 -6.09 -10.91
C ARG A 202 5.04 -5.93 -10.59
N ILE A 203 5.48 -4.73 -10.23
CA ILE A 203 6.88 -4.48 -9.86
C ILE A 203 7.34 -5.39 -8.70
N PHE A 204 6.43 -5.79 -7.80
CA PHE A 204 6.71 -6.72 -6.71
C PHE A 204 6.34 -8.17 -7.05
N GLN A 205 5.18 -8.42 -7.69
CA GLN A 205 4.69 -9.78 -7.94
C GLN A 205 5.46 -10.51 -9.03
N GLU A 206 5.88 -9.81 -10.10
CA GLU A 206 6.58 -10.39 -11.24
C GLU A 206 8.11 -10.47 -11.05
N ASN A 207 8.65 -9.87 -9.98
CA ASN A 207 10.08 -9.82 -9.73
C ASN A 207 10.47 -10.47 -8.39
N LYS A 208 11.75 -10.81 -8.23
CA LYS A 208 12.33 -11.13 -6.92
C LYS A 208 12.39 -9.85 -6.09
N ILE A 209 11.68 -9.80 -4.98
CA ILE A 209 11.57 -8.58 -4.16
C ILE A 209 12.91 -8.11 -3.63
N SER A 210 13.83 -9.03 -3.34
CA SER A 210 15.21 -8.68 -2.94
C SER A 210 15.97 -7.87 -4.00
N GLN A 211 15.73 -8.14 -5.29
CA GLN A 211 16.30 -7.37 -6.40
C GLN A 211 15.62 -6.00 -6.52
N VAL A 212 14.28 -5.95 -6.42
CA VAL A 212 13.50 -4.71 -6.44
C VAL A 212 13.98 -3.76 -5.35
N VAL A 213 14.06 -4.26 -4.11
CA VAL A 213 14.50 -3.46 -2.95
C VAL A 213 15.93 -2.96 -3.13
N ARG A 214 16.84 -3.82 -3.58
CA ARG A 214 18.24 -3.44 -3.83
C ARG A 214 18.33 -2.33 -4.87
N GLN A 215 17.70 -2.52 -6.03
CA GLN A 215 17.77 -1.56 -7.14
C GLN A 215 17.13 -0.22 -6.82
N LEU A 216 16.02 -0.23 -6.08
CA LEU A 216 15.32 1.01 -5.74
C LEU A 216 15.95 1.76 -4.56
N ARG A 217 16.77 1.11 -3.72
CA ARG A 217 17.37 1.70 -2.52
C ARG A 217 18.91 1.90 -2.62
N SER A 218 19.51 1.47 -3.74
CA SER A 218 20.87 1.87 -4.09
C SER A 218 20.88 3.33 -4.57
#